data_e826339d1f8fb0f96b24228043e5e8c1
#
_entry.id   e826339d1f8fb0f96b24228043e5e8c1
#
_cell.length_a   1.000
_cell.length_b   1.000
_cell.length_c   1.000
_cell.angle_alpha   90.00
_cell.angle_beta   90.00
_cell.angle_gamma   90.00
#
_symmetry.space_group_name_H-M   'P 1'
#
loop_
_entity.id
_entity.type
_entity.pdbx_description
1 polymer ?
#
loop_
_entity_poly.entity_id
_entity_poly.type
_entity_poly.pdbx_seq_one_letter_code
_entity_poly.pdbx_strand_id
1 'polypeptide(L)'
;MAVTFKLHRPIANVITTCLHEILSVHKPADKVLEKNFKVNPKLGSRDRGLVASFVYDIVRNNLLIRYCIGSDNYWHSLGAWILLKGDDIPEWEEFKALDKNTILKLRGIGDSIPKVRYSIPDELDVIGINTLKERWYTEIEAMHLPAPMVMRVNTLKTTRPEIEKFLKQNSIKYSLPNDDKGEAVIIKQRINLFSSPIFQEGLVEVQDYASQQVAWYLDPQPGERIIDACAGAGGKALHIAALMKNKGRILALDIEDYKLETLKKRARRAAADLIETRWIENNKVIKRLENQADKLLLDVPCTGSGVLKRNPDAKYRITEKYLTELTEKQHVILTNYSKMVKPGGLLVYVTCSIFYQENQDQINTFLAKNSDFEFIDDKNLWPSEFGFDGFYIAKLRKKN
;
A
#
# COMPACT_ATOMS: atom_id res chain seq x y z
N MET A 1 -14.94 0.75 30.74
CA MET A 1 -14.94 -0.71 31.05
C MET A 1 -14.11 -1.39 29.99
N ALA A 2 -13.00 -2.00 30.36
CA ALA A 2 -12.23 -2.83 29.44
C ALA A 2 -13.09 -4.01 29.05
N VAL A 3 -13.37 -4.16 27.76
CA VAL A 3 -14.00 -5.38 27.24
C VAL A 3 -12.94 -6.46 27.40
N THR A 4 -13.11 -7.34 28.39
CA THR A 4 -12.24 -8.51 28.58
C THR A 4 -12.28 -9.33 27.30
N PHE A 5 -11.19 -9.29 26.55
CA PHE A 5 -11.03 -10.08 25.33
C PHE A 5 -10.94 -11.56 25.69
N LYS A 6 -11.86 -12.38 25.19
CA LYS A 6 -11.80 -13.84 25.34
C LYS A 6 -11.30 -14.47 24.05
N LEU A 7 -10.08 -14.98 24.05
CA LEU A 7 -9.53 -15.73 22.92
C LEU A 7 -10.20 -17.10 22.84
N HIS A 8 -10.71 -17.45 21.66
CA HIS A 8 -11.26 -18.78 21.38
C HIS A 8 -10.26 -19.61 20.55
N ARG A 9 -10.12 -20.89 20.87
CA ARG A 9 -9.13 -21.79 20.24
C ARG A 9 -9.20 -21.83 18.70
N PRO A 10 -10.38 -21.88 18.05
CA PRO A 10 -10.46 -21.81 16.58
C PRO A 10 -9.86 -20.52 16.01
N ILE A 11 -10.05 -19.38 16.68
CA ILE A 11 -9.49 -18.10 16.26
C ILE A 11 -7.96 -18.11 16.39
N ALA A 12 -7.43 -18.62 17.52
CA ALA A 12 -6.01 -18.77 17.76
C ALA A 12 -5.33 -19.65 16.69
N ASN A 13 -5.96 -20.78 16.33
CA ASN A 13 -5.46 -21.66 15.27
C ASN A 13 -5.35 -20.93 13.92
N VAL A 14 -6.35 -20.13 13.55
CA VAL A 14 -6.32 -19.37 12.29
C VAL A 14 -5.22 -18.31 12.33
N ILE A 15 -5.06 -17.60 13.46
CA ILE A 15 -4.00 -16.60 13.64
C ILE A 15 -2.61 -17.27 13.46
N THR A 16 -2.32 -18.36 14.20
CA THR A 16 -1.03 -19.03 14.13
C THR A 16 -0.73 -19.63 12.76
N THR A 17 -1.74 -20.17 12.07
CA THR A 17 -1.63 -20.63 10.68
C THR A 17 -1.28 -19.46 9.75
N CYS A 18 -1.95 -18.31 9.87
CA CYS A 18 -1.64 -17.12 9.08
C CYS A 18 -0.20 -16.63 9.34
N LEU A 19 0.22 -16.57 10.62
CA LEU A 19 1.58 -16.16 10.97
C LEU A 19 2.63 -17.06 10.34
N HIS A 20 2.41 -18.38 10.34
CA HIS A 20 3.31 -19.31 9.68
C HIS A 20 3.39 -19.05 8.16
N GLU A 21 2.26 -18.93 7.46
CA GLU A 21 2.26 -18.68 6.02
C GLU A 21 2.93 -17.33 5.66
N ILE A 22 2.78 -16.32 6.50
CA ILE A 22 3.36 -14.99 6.26
C ILE A 22 4.85 -14.95 6.60
N LEU A 23 5.23 -15.40 7.79
CA LEU A 23 6.57 -15.19 8.32
C LEU A 23 7.57 -16.28 7.95
N SER A 24 7.13 -17.56 7.75
CA SER A 24 8.00 -18.64 7.32
C SER A 24 7.95 -18.90 5.82
N VAL A 25 6.78 -18.74 5.18
CA VAL A 25 6.61 -19.00 3.74
C VAL A 25 6.67 -17.70 2.92
N HIS A 26 6.76 -16.54 3.59
CA HIS A 26 6.88 -15.21 2.99
C HIS A 26 5.73 -14.83 2.03
N LYS A 27 4.52 -15.36 2.27
CA LYS A 27 3.34 -14.99 1.48
C LYS A 27 2.79 -13.62 1.92
N PRO A 28 2.24 -12.82 0.98
CA PRO A 28 1.58 -11.56 1.32
C PRO A 28 0.42 -11.74 2.31
N ALA A 29 0.37 -10.91 3.35
CA ALA A 29 -0.57 -11.06 4.45
C ALA A 29 -2.04 -10.95 4.02
N ASP A 30 -2.35 -10.05 3.08
CA ASP A 30 -3.69 -9.88 2.50
C ASP A 30 -4.18 -11.17 1.83
N LYS A 31 -3.32 -11.83 1.04
CA LYS A 31 -3.63 -13.09 0.34
C LYS A 31 -3.79 -14.26 1.30
N VAL A 32 -2.95 -14.30 2.34
CA VAL A 32 -3.05 -15.32 3.39
C VAL A 32 -4.37 -15.19 4.15
N LEU A 33 -4.73 -13.98 4.56
CA LEU A 33 -5.98 -13.71 5.26
C LEU A 33 -7.20 -14.03 4.38
N GLU A 34 -7.20 -13.58 3.12
CA GLU A 34 -8.28 -13.86 2.17
C GLU A 34 -8.50 -15.38 2.02
N LYS A 35 -7.41 -16.14 1.80
CA LYS A 35 -7.45 -17.61 1.69
C LYS A 35 -8.00 -18.26 2.96
N ASN A 36 -7.45 -17.88 4.12
CA ASN A 36 -7.84 -18.47 5.39
C ASN A 36 -9.29 -18.14 5.77
N PHE A 37 -9.82 -16.98 5.41
CA PHE A 37 -11.23 -16.64 5.61
C PHE A 37 -12.16 -17.41 4.68
N LYS A 38 -11.72 -17.77 3.47
CA LYS A 38 -12.50 -18.64 2.55
C LYS A 38 -12.61 -20.07 3.07
N VAL A 39 -11.53 -20.62 3.62
CA VAL A 39 -11.53 -22.01 4.16
C VAL A 39 -12.14 -22.11 5.56
N ASN A 40 -12.36 -20.98 6.25
CA ASN A 40 -13.02 -20.92 7.55
C ASN A 40 -14.33 -20.08 7.48
N PRO A 41 -15.36 -20.54 6.73
CA PRO A 41 -16.58 -19.75 6.50
C PRO A 41 -17.40 -19.47 7.76
N LYS A 42 -17.22 -20.25 8.82
CA LYS A 42 -17.89 -20.07 10.12
C LYS A 42 -17.40 -18.82 10.89
N LEU A 43 -16.25 -18.23 10.51
CA LEU A 43 -15.79 -16.98 11.11
C LEU A 43 -16.70 -15.83 10.68
N GLY A 44 -17.39 -15.23 11.64
CA GLY A 44 -18.19 -14.02 11.43
C GLY A 44 -17.32 -12.79 11.13
N SER A 45 -17.92 -11.68 10.76
CA SER A 45 -17.22 -10.44 10.44
C SER A 45 -16.38 -9.93 11.62
N ARG A 46 -16.88 -10.06 12.85
CA ARG A 46 -16.16 -9.71 14.07
C ARG A 46 -14.90 -10.56 14.27
N ASP A 47 -15.01 -11.87 14.09
CA ASP A 47 -13.88 -12.80 14.24
C ASP A 47 -12.83 -12.57 13.17
N ARG A 48 -13.25 -12.37 11.90
CA ARG A 48 -12.31 -12.01 10.80
C ARG A 48 -11.58 -10.71 11.08
N GLY A 49 -12.27 -9.70 11.60
CA GLY A 49 -11.65 -8.43 12.01
C GLY A 49 -10.63 -8.61 13.12
N LEU A 50 -10.93 -9.49 14.08
CA LEU A 50 -10.04 -9.83 15.18
C LEU A 50 -8.79 -10.57 14.68
N VAL A 51 -8.96 -11.64 13.88
CA VAL A 51 -7.86 -12.39 13.26
C VAL A 51 -6.95 -11.44 12.49
N ALA A 52 -7.51 -10.61 11.61
CA ALA A 52 -6.73 -9.66 10.82
C ALA A 52 -5.93 -8.69 11.71
N SER A 53 -6.55 -8.15 12.78
CA SER A 53 -5.88 -7.25 13.70
C SER A 53 -4.69 -7.93 14.38
N PHE A 54 -4.86 -9.13 14.93
CA PHE A 54 -3.77 -9.86 15.59
C PHE A 54 -2.66 -10.21 14.60
N VAL A 55 -3.01 -10.69 13.41
CA VAL A 55 -2.02 -11.06 12.39
C VAL A 55 -1.18 -9.84 11.99
N TYR A 56 -1.81 -8.72 11.63
CA TYR A 56 -1.07 -7.51 11.24
C TYR A 56 -0.24 -6.94 12.38
N ASP A 57 -0.77 -6.93 13.60
CA ASP A 57 -0.06 -6.42 14.77
C ASP A 57 1.16 -7.30 15.12
N ILE A 58 1.01 -8.63 15.12
CA ILE A 58 2.12 -9.55 15.41
C ILE A 58 3.16 -9.50 14.30
N VAL A 59 2.77 -9.49 13.03
CA VAL A 59 3.69 -9.35 11.90
C VAL A 59 4.47 -8.03 11.98
N ARG A 60 3.80 -6.94 12.35
CA ARG A 60 4.43 -5.62 12.55
C ARG A 60 5.50 -5.64 13.63
N ASN A 61 5.27 -6.38 14.73
CA ASN A 61 6.10 -6.41 15.93
C ASN A 61 6.88 -7.73 16.11
N ASN A 62 7.01 -8.54 15.05
CA ASN A 62 7.49 -9.92 15.16
C ASN A 62 8.89 -10.04 15.80
N LEU A 63 9.87 -9.20 15.42
CA LEU A 63 11.22 -9.29 16.00
C LEU A 63 11.25 -8.83 17.46
N LEU A 64 10.47 -7.83 17.82
CA LEU A 64 10.32 -7.41 19.23
C LEU A 64 9.69 -8.54 20.07
N ILE A 65 8.64 -9.17 19.56
CA ILE A 65 7.98 -10.29 20.22
C ILE A 65 8.97 -11.45 20.40
N ARG A 66 9.68 -11.85 19.33
CA ARG A 66 10.70 -12.90 19.38
C ARG A 66 11.83 -12.59 20.35
N TYR A 67 12.27 -11.33 20.41
CA TYR A 67 13.25 -10.86 21.40
C TYR A 67 12.76 -11.06 22.82
N CYS A 68 11.46 -10.81 23.09
CA CYS A 68 10.88 -10.96 24.43
C CYS A 68 10.67 -12.42 24.85
N ILE A 69 10.47 -13.34 23.90
CA ILE A 69 10.15 -14.75 24.21
C ILE A 69 11.28 -15.73 23.93
N GLY A 70 12.33 -15.32 23.20
CA GLY A 70 13.44 -16.19 22.80
C GLY A 70 13.02 -17.42 21.98
N SER A 71 11.90 -17.34 21.23
CA SER A 71 11.29 -18.49 20.55
C SER A 71 10.68 -18.09 19.22
N ASP A 72 10.67 -19.01 18.26
CA ASP A 72 10.04 -18.89 16.94
C ASP A 72 8.64 -19.51 16.89
N ASN A 73 8.12 -19.94 18.04
CA ASN A 73 6.79 -20.54 18.14
C ASN A 73 5.69 -19.50 18.00
N TYR A 74 4.79 -19.66 17.02
CA TYR A 74 3.71 -18.72 16.75
C TYR A 74 2.62 -18.70 17.82
N TRP A 75 2.44 -19.78 18.58
CA TRP A 75 1.59 -19.74 19.77
C TRP A 75 2.20 -18.85 20.86
N HIS A 76 3.51 -18.98 21.10
CA HIS A 76 4.20 -18.10 22.02
C HIS A 76 4.12 -16.64 21.57
N SER A 77 4.26 -16.37 20.25
CA SER A 77 4.10 -15.02 19.69
C SER A 77 2.72 -14.46 19.93
N LEU A 78 1.67 -15.26 19.74
CA LEU A 78 0.29 -14.86 20.02
C LEU A 78 0.07 -14.56 21.50
N GLY A 79 0.48 -15.46 22.40
CA GLY A 79 0.35 -15.26 23.84
C GLY A 79 1.13 -14.06 24.34
N ALA A 80 2.39 -13.91 23.90
CA ALA A 80 3.22 -12.75 24.26
C ALA A 80 2.60 -11.42 23.79
N TRP A 81 2.02 -11.38 22.59
CA TRP A 81 1.36 -10.18 22.10
C TRP A 81 0.15 -9.79 22.95
N ILE A 82 -0.65 -10.76 23.40
CA ILE A 82 -1.78 -10.54 24.31
C ILE A 82 -1.26 -9.95 25.63
N LEU A 83 -0.23 -10.55 26.22
CA LEU A 83 0.39 -10.05 27.47
C LEU A 83 0.97 -8.63 27.31
N LEU A 84 1.60 -8.35 26.16
CA LEU A 84 2.15 -7.02 25.85
C LEU A 84 1.07 -5.96 25.65
N LYS A 85 -0.16 -6.34 25.29
CA LYS A 85 -1.33 -5.44 25.24
C LYS A 85 -1.98 -5.21 26.61
N GLY A 86 -1.54 -5.93 27.64
CA GLY A 86 -2.05 -5.82 29.00
C GLY A 86 -3.20 -6.77 29.33
N ASP A 87 -3.57 -7.62 28.38
CA ASP A 87 -4.60 -8.66 28.58
C ASP A 87 -3.99 -9.94 29.17
N ASP A 88 -4.86 -10.81 29.68
CA ASP A 88 -4.46 -12.12 30.20
C ASP A 88 -4.65 -13.21 29.11
N ILE A 89 -3.79 -14.22 29.16
CA ILE A 89 -3.82 -15.38 28.27
C ILE A 89 -4.61 -16.54 28.90
N PRO A 90 -5.30 -17.35 28.08
CA PRO A 90 -5.92 -18.59 28.58
C PRO A 90 -4.90 -19.57 29.14
N GLU A 91 -5.32 -20.40 30.11
CA GLU A 91 -4.51 -21.48 30.68
C GLU A 91 -4.40 -22.68 29.71
N TRP A 92 -3.80 -22.43 28.54
CA TRP A 92 -3.56 -23.47 27.54
C TRP A 92 -2.12 -23.96 27.61
N GLU A 93 -1.91 -25.23 27.25
CA GLU A 93 -0.60 -25.86 27.24
C GLU A 93 0.42 -25.04 26.44
N GLU A 94 -0.02 -24.50 25.32
CA GLU A 94 0.81 -23.70 24.40
C GLU A 94 1.34 -22.41 25.03
N PHE A 95 0.74 -21.93 26.11
CA PHE A 95 1.12 -20.68 26.78
C PHE A 95 1.86 -20.87 28.10
N LYS A 96 1.96 -22.10 28.61
CA LYS A 96 2.58 -22.39 29.95
C LYS A 96 4.01 -21.89 30.10
N ALA A 97 4.77 -21.85 28.98
CA ALA A 97 6.16 -21.37 28.99
C ALA A 97 6.30 -19.85 29.03
N LEU A 98 5.19 -19.11 28.95
CA LEU A 98 5.23 -17.65 28.90
C LEU A 98 5.19 -17.04 30.31
N ASP A 99 6.23 -16.28 30.68
CA ASP A 99 6.25 -15.50 31.92
C ASP A 99 6.05 -14.01 31.59
N LYS A 100 4.93 -13.45 32.08
CA LYS A 100 4.52 -12.05 31.84
C LYS A 100 5.58 -11.04 32.29
N ASN A 101 6.19 -11.28 33.47
CA ASN A 101 7.16 -10.35 34.01
C ASN A 101 8.45 -10.30 33.20
N THR A 102 8.95 -11.46 32.80
CA THR A 102 10.11 -11.58 31.92
C THR A 102 9.84 -10.91 30.56
N ILE A 103 8.67 -11.16 29.95
CA ILE A 103 8.27 -10.55 28.68
C ILE A 103 8.23 -9.02 28.78
N LEU A 104 7.62 -8.46 29.82
CA LEU A 104 7.55 -7.02 30.00
C LEU A 104 8.92 -6.39 30.29
N LYS A 105 9.79 -7.06 31.03
CA LYS A 105 11.18 -6.62 31.29
C LYS A 105 11.98 -6.59 29.96
N LEU A 106 11.93 -7.67 29.21
CA LEU A 106 12.64 -7.76 27.91
C LEU A 106 12.07 -6.78 26.88
N ARG A 107 10.75 -6.49 26.92
CA ARG A 107 10.13 -5.43 26.11
C ARG A 107 10.81 -4.09 26.35
N GLY A 108 11.00 -3.69 27.61
CA GLY A 108 11.66 -2.42 27.95
C GLY A 108 13.09 -2.32 27.41
N ILE A 109 13.83 -3.43 27.41
CA ILE A 109 15.18 -3.50 26.81
C ILE A 109 15.08 -3.44 25.28
N GLY A 110 14.20 -4.22 24.67
CA GLY A 110 13.99 -4.25 23.21
C GLY A 110 13.57 -2.90 22.62
N ASP A 111 12.76 -2.14 23.36
CA ASP A 111 12.31 -0.81 22.95
C ASP A 111 13.48 0.22 22.87
N SER A 112 14.61 -0.03 23.54
CA SER A 112 15.82 0.81 23.43
C SER A 112 16.69 0.49 22.20
N ILE A 113 16.41 -0.61 21.51
CA ILE A 113 17.15 -1.06 20.31
C ILE A 113 16.28 -0.79 19.07
N PRO A 114 16.54 0.25 18.27
CA PRO A 114 15.64 0.69 17.19
C PRO A 114 15.22 -0.44 16.24
N LYS A 115 16.16 -1.28 15.80
CA LYS A 115 15.90 -2.43 14.93
C LYS A 115 14.93 -3.44 15.55
N VAL A 116 15.08 -3.73 16.84
CA VAL A 116 14.18 -4.64 17.59
C VAL A 116 12.83 -3.97 17.78
N ARG A 117 12.81 -2.73 18.29
CA ARG A 117 11.61 -1.92 18.52
C ARG A 117 10.68 -1.87 17.32
N TYR A 118 11.24 -1.60 16.13
CA TYR A 118 10.47 -1.49 14.91
C TYR A 118 10.42 -2.81 14.10
N SER A 119 11.00 -3.88 14.65
CA SER A 119 11.00 -5.22 14.06
C SER A 119 11.51 -5.22 12.61
N ILE A 120 12.72 -4.70 12.39
CA ILE A 120 13.34 -4.59 11.07
C ILE A 120 14.28 -5.78 10.84
N PRO A 121 14.11 -6.60 9.79
CA PRO A 121 15.08 -7.64 9.42
C PRO A 121 16.48 -7.07 9.13
N ASP A 122 17.53 -7.85 9.42
CA ASP A 122 18.93 -7.41 9.32
C ASP A 122 19.28 -6.84 7.96
N GLU A 123 18.91 -7.57 6.90
CA GLU A 123 19.22 -7.17 5.53
C GLU A 123 18.51 -5.87 5.13
N LEU A 124 17.23 -5.74 5.51
CA LEU A 124 16.48 -4.50 5.27
C LEU A 124 17.08 -3.32 6.04
N ASP A 125 17.54 -3.54 7.26
CA ASP A 125 18.17 -2.50 8.07
C ASP A 125 19.46 -1.98 7.42
N VAL A 126 20.30 -2.90 6.92
CA VAL A 126 21.50 -2.57 6.17
C VAL A 126 21.19 -1.76 4.91
N ILE A 127 20.20 -2.20 4.11
CA ILE A 127 19.74 -1.47 2.91
C ILE A 127 19.27 -0.07 3.30
N GLY A 128 18.44 0.03 4.32
CA GLY A 128 17.87 1.30 4.79
C GLY A 128 18.94 2.29 5.26
N ILE A 129 19.87 1.85 6.09
CA ILE A 129 20.98 2.67 6.60
C ILE A 129 21.88 3.14 5.44
N ASN A 130 22.24 2.24 4.51
CA ASN A 130 23.10 2.58 3.39
C ASN A 130 22.43 3.58 2.44
N THR A 131 21.13 3.46 2.22
CA THR A 131 20.36 4.31 1.29
C THR A 131 19.96 5.64 1.92
N LEU A 132 19.34 5.61 3.11
CA LEU A 132 18.70 6.78 3.72
C LEU A 132 19.50 7.38 4.87
N LYS A 133 20.58 6.71 5.31
CA LYS A 133 21.45 7.18 6.41
C LYS A 133 20.63 7.52 7.67
N GLU A 134 20.79 8.74 8.17
CA GLU A 134 20.12 9.23 9.39
C GLU A 134 18.59 9.27 9.27
N ARG A 135 18.05 9.41 8.05
CA ARG A 135 16.60 9.43 7.81
C ARG A 135 15.94 8.06 8.04
N TRP A 136 16.71 6.96 7.92
CA TRP A 136 16.13 5.60 7.94
C TRP A 136 15.20 5.34 9.12
N TYR A 137 15.68 5.53 10.34
CA TYR A 137 14.85 5.24 11.52
C TYR A 137 13.71 6.22 11.73
N THR A 138 13.82 7.45 11.26
CA THR A 138 12.73 8.42 11.26
C THR A 138 11.56 7.95 10.37
N GLU A 139 11.87 7.45 9.18
CA GLU A 139 10.85 6.92 8.28
C GLU A 139 10.26 5.60 8.80
N ILE A 140 11.08 4.71 9.34
CA ILE A 140 10.61 3.45 9.93
C ILE A 140 9.70 3.71 11.12
N GLU A 141 10.03 4.62 12.02
CA GLU A 141 9.16 4.99 13.15
C GLU A 141 7.79 5.48 12.65
N ALA A 142 7.78 6.37 11.67
CA ALA A 142 6.54 6.85 11.06
C ALA A 142 5.73 5.71 10.44
N MET A 143 6.38 4.72 9.82
CA MET A 143 5.72 3.57 9.18
C MET A 143 5.37 2.43 10.13
N HIS A 144 5.87 2.44 11.35
CA HIS A 144 5.52 1.42 12.35
C HIS A 144 4.08 1.56 12.87
N LEU A 145 3.49 2.74 12.76
CA LEU A 145 2.10 2.99 13.11
C LEU A 145 1.13 2.37 12.08
N PRO A 146 -0.07 1.95 12.51
CA PRO A 146 -1.11 1.52 11.57
C PRO A 146 -1.49 2.64 10.57
N ALA A 147 -1.74 2.25 9.33
CA ALA A 147 -2.15 3.19 8.30
C ALA A 147 -3.54 3.77 8.60
N PRO A 148 -3.76 5.08 8.40
CA PRO A 148 -5.09 5.64 8.44
C PRO A 148 -5.95 5.09 7.30
N MET A 149 -7.26 4.97 7.53
CA MET A 149 -8.20 4.68 6.46
C MET A 149 -8.53 5.98 5.74
N VAL A 150 -8.15 6.07 4.46
CA VAL A 150 -8.44 7.24 3.62
C VAL A 150 -9.39 6.83 2.51
N MET A 151 -10.44 7.63 2.33
CA MET A 151 -11.35 7.56 1.21
C MET A 151 -11.05 8.68 0.23
N ARG A 152 -11.18 8.39 -1.05
CA ARG A 152 -11.27 9.39 -2.11
C ARG A 152 -12.73 9.50 -2.55
N VAL A 153 -13.26 10.71 -2.55
CA VAL A 153 -14.58 11.01 -3.10
C VAL A 153 -14.56 10.85 -4.61
N ASN A 154 -15.56 10.17 -5.16
CA ASN A 154 -15.72 10.02 -6.60
C ASN A 154 -16.49 11.23 -7.17
N THR A 155 -15.78 12.20 -7.67
CA THR A 155 -16.35 13.44 -8.19
C THR A 155 -17.17 13.30 -9.49
N LEU A 156 -17.18 12.10 -10.10
CA LEU A 156 -18.13 11.76 -11.18
C LEU A 156 -19.56 11.54 -10.68
N LYS A 157 -19.73 11.21 -9.38
CA LYS A 157 -21.03 10.77 -8.83
C LYS A 157 -21.51 11.59 -7.66
N THR A 158 -20.62 12.24 -6.92
CA THR A 158 -20.95 12.96 -5.68
C THR A 158 -19.93 14.05 -5.39
N THR A 159 -20.18 14.82 -4.34
CA THR A 159 -19.30 15.85 -3.84
C THR A 159 -18.81 15.54 -2.43
N ARG A 160 -17.69 16.12 -2.00
CA ARG A 160 -17.20 15.92 -0.63
C ARG A 160 -18.21 16.39 0.43
N PRO A 161 -18.91 17.54 0.31
CA PRO A 161 -19.94 17.93 1.28
C PRO A 161 -21.06 16.91 1.47
N GLU A 162 -21.46 16.20 0.40
CA GLU A 162 -22.46 15.13 0.48
C GLU A 162 -21.93 13.92 1.27
N ILE A 163 -20.67 13.52 1.05
CA ILE A 163 -20.02 12.45 1.83
C ILE A 163 -19.85 12.86 3.29
N GLU A 164 -19.45 14.11 3.57
CA GLU A 164 -19.36 14.62 4.94
C GLU A 164 -20.71 14.62 5.65
N LYS A 165 -21.79 14.99 4.93
CA LYS A 165 -23.17 14.92 5.45
C LYS A 165 -23.53 13.49 5.84
N PHE A 166 -23.24 12.50 4.96
CA PHE A 166 -23.45 11.08 5.25
C PHE A 166 -22.69 10.65 6.50
N LEU A 167 -21.41 11.00 6.61
CA LEU A 167 -20.56 10.63 7.75
C LEU A 167 -21.10 11.21 9.07
N LYS A 168 -21.53 12.49 9.08
CA LYS A 168 -22.13 13.14 10.23
C LYS A 168 -23.44 12.47 10.65
N GLN A 169 -24.32 12.17 9.70
CA GLN A 169 -25.60 11.50 9.96
C GLN A 169 -25.42 10.09 10.56
N ASN A 170 -24.33 9.39 10.19
CA ASN A 170 -24.00 8.07 10.71
C ASN A 170 -23.03 8.10 11.91
N SER A 171 -22.77 9.26 12.50
CA SER A 171 -21.84 9.46 13.63
C SER A 171 -20.43 8.89 13.37
N ILE A 172 -19.96 8.96 12.13
CA ILE A 172 -18.63 8.50 11.72
C ILE A 172 -17.65 9.66 11.89
N LYS A 173 -16.65 9.46 12.76
CA LYS A 173 -15.60 10.46 13.00
C LYS A 173 -14.63 10.50 11.82
N TYR A 174 -14.36 11.70 11.31
CA TYR A 174 -13.45 11.93 10.19
C TYR A 174 -12.63 13.21 10.37
N SER A 175 -11.60 13.38 9.56
CA SER A 175 -10.88 14.63 9.36
C SER A 175 -10.55 14.81 7.88
N LEU A 176 -10.16 16.01 7.50
CA LEU A 176 -9.69 16.32 6.15
C LEU A 176 -8.18 16.53 6.17
N PRO A 177 -7.46 16.28 5.07
CA PRO A 177 -6.05 16.64 4.96
C PRO A 177 -5.88 18.18 4.94
N ASN A 178 -4.69 18.65 5.31
CA ASN A 178 -4.41 20.08 5.41
C ASN A 178 -4.28 20.76 4.03
N ASP A 179 -3.77 20.02 3.03
CA ASP A 179 -3.63 20.48 1.65
C ASP A 179 -4.87 20.07 0.84
N ASP A 180 -5.88 20.86 0.90
CA ASP A 180 -7.19 20.49 0.39
C ASP A 180 -7.29 20.47 -1.14
N LYS A 181 -7.30 19.28 -1.72
CA LYS A 181 -7.69 19.04 -3.13
C LYS A 181 -9.18 18.71 -3.30
N GLY A 182 -9.93 18.68 -2.20
CA GLY A 182 -11.38 18.52 -2.22
C GLY A 182 -11.92 17.10 -2.32
N GLU A 183 -11.06 16.06 -2.34
CA GLU A 183 -11.51 14.69 -2.59
C GLU A 183 -11.20 13.71 -1.45
N ALA A 184 -10.21 13.97 -0.62
CA ALA A 184 -9.81 13.07 0.44
C ALA A 184 -10.58 13.26 1.74
N VAL A 185 -10.94 12.13 2.38
CA VAL A 185 -11.53 12.07 3.72
C VAL A 185 -10.84 10.99 4.54
N ILE A 186 -10.35 11.34 5.72
CA ILE A 186 -9.62 10.46 6.63
C ILE A 186 -10.58 9.95 7.70
N ILE A 187 -10.83 8.64 7.76
CA ILE A 187 -11.70 8.03 8.75
C ILE A 187 -10.93 7.79 10.05
N LYS A 188 -11.45 8.29 11.18
CA LYS A 188 -10.82 8.25 12.51
C LYS A 188 -11.30 7.11 13.40
N GLN A 189 -12.11 6.19 12.87
CA GLN A 189 -12.61 5.04 13.61
C GLN A 189 -12.70 3.81 12.70
N ARG A 190 -12.75 2.62 13.31
CA ARG A 190 -12.99 1.39 12.53
C ARG A 190 -14.44 1.35 12.04
N ILE A 191 -14.61 1.23 10.74
CA ILE A 191 -15.91 1.03 10.09
C ILE A 191 -15.77 -0.09 9.06
N ASN A 192 -16.86 -0.78 8.77
CA ASN A 192 -16.94 -1.67 7.61
C ASN A 192 -17.35 -0.85 6.38
N LEU A 193 -16.39 -0.10 5.83
CA LEU A 193 -16.65 0.78 4.69
C LEU A 193 -17.15 0.00 3.46
N PHE A 194 -16.61 -1.21 3.22
CA PHE A 194 -16.96 -2.02 2.04
C PHE A 194 -18.43 -2.45 1.99
N SER A 195 -19.09 -2.54 3.13
CA SER A 195 -20.54 -2.83 3.21
C SER A 195 -21.40 -1.57 3.27
N SER A 196 -20.80 -0.38 3.32
CA SER A 196 -21.55 0.88 3.39
C SER A 196 -22.16 1.26 2.04
N PRO A 197 -23.35 1.91 2.03
CA PRO A 197 -23.98 2.38 0.79
C PRO A 197 -23.05 3.26 -0.06
N ILE A 198 -22.33 4.19 0.54
CA ILE A 198 -21.43 5.10 -0.20
C ILE A 198 -20.32 4.36 -0.95
N PHE A 199 -19.84 3.21 -0.47
CA PHE A 199 -18.88 2.38 -1.18
C PHE A 199 -19.54 1.50 -2.24
N GLN A 200 -20.65 0.85 -1.90
CA GLN A 200 -21.39 -0.05 -2.81
C GLN A 200 -21.88 0.70 -4.05
N GLU A 201 -22.35 1.91 -3.88
CA GLU A 201 -22.79 2.80 -4.95
C GLU A 201 -21.64 3.47 -5.72
N GLY A 202 -20.40 3.30 -5.27
CA GLY A 202 -19.21 3.89 -5.93
C GLY A 202 -19.07 5.39 -5.75
N LEU A 203 -19.62 5.94 -4.66
CA LEU A 203 -19.48 7.36 -4.30
C LEU A 203 -18.10 7.65 -3.71
N VAL A 204 -17.43 6.62 -3.18
CA VAL A 204 -16.08 6.69 -2.64
C VAL A 204 -15.24 5.50 -3.05
N GLU A 205 -13.93 5.69 -3.10
CA GLU A 205 -12.90 4.64 -3.24
C GLU A 205 -11.96 4.66 -2.03
N VAL A 206 -11.49 3.47 -1.59
CA VAL A 206 -10.40 3.39 -0.62
C VAL A 206 -9.09 3.62 -1.35
N GLN A 207 -8.41 4.71 -1.02
CA GLN A 207 -7.11 5.04 -1.61
C GLN A 207 -6.31 5.91 -0.64
N ASP A 208 -5.07 5.52 -0.38
CA ASP A 208 -4.18 6.32 0.45
C ASP A 208 -3.97 7.74 -0.12
N TYR A 209 -3.76 8.71 0.77
CA TYR A 209 -3.63 10.09 0.36
C TYR A 209 -2.39 10.36 -0.49
N ALA A 210 -1.27 9.66 -0.21
CA ALA A 210 -0.09 9.74 -1.06
C ALA A 210 -0.34 9.17 -2.46
N SER A 211 -1.09 8.05 -2.55
CA SER A 211 -1.52 7.51 -3.85
C SER A 211 -2.45 8.46 -4.63
N GLN A 212 -3.25 9.29 -3.94
CA GLN A 212 -4.08 10.30 -4.58
C GLN A 212 -3.23 11.44 -5.18
N GLN A 213 -2.08 11.80 -4.55
CA GLN A 213 -1.18 12.83 -5.07
C GLN A 213 -0.70 12.54 -6.50
N VAL A 214 -0.58 11.25 -6.86
CA VAL A 214 -0.11 10.83 -8.18
C VAL A 214 -0.98 11.36 -9.32
N ALA A 215 -2.31 11.23 -9.20
CA ALA A 215 -3.22 11.70 -10.25
C ALA A 215 -3.24 13.23 -10.33
N TRP A 216 -3.17 13.93 -9.21
CA TRP A 216 -3.05 15.41 -9.21
C TRP A 216 -1.73 15.88 -9.78
N TYR A 217 -0.62 15.14 -9.54
CA TYR A 217 0.68 15.47 -10.10
C TYR A 217 0.76 15.21 -11.61
N LEU A 218 0.06 14.19 -12.11
CA LEU A 218 -0.13 13.93 -13.54
C LEU A 218 -0.90 15.07 -14.21
N ASP A 219 -1.81 15.74 -13.46
CA ASP A 219 -2.63 16.86 -13.92
C ASP A 219 -3.40 16.55 -15.22
N PRO A 220 -4.24 15.48 -15.21
CA PRO A 220 -4.95 15.07 -16.42
C PRO A 220 -6.02 16.08 -16.84
N GLN A 221 -6.03 16.46 -18.12
CA GLN A 221 -7.00 17.41 -18.66
C GLN A 221 -8.12 16.69 -19.43
N PRO A 222 -9.36 17.21 -19.38
CA PRO A 222 -10.44 16.71 -20.21
C PRO A 222 -10.08 16.72 -21.70
N GLY A 223 -10.29 15.60 -22.39
CA GLY A 223 -9.98 15.45 -23.81
C GLY A 223 -8.64 14.76 -24.11
N GLU A 224 -7.75 14.65 -23.14
CA GLU A 224 -6.46 13.98 -23.31
C GLU A 224 -6.59 12.46 -23.48
N ARG A 225 -5.59 11.88 -24.12
CA ARG A 225 -5.36 10.44 -24.17
C ARG A 225 -4.27 10.06 -23.16
N ILE A 226 -4.67 9.40 -22.09
CA ILE A 226 -3.78 8.96 -21.03
C ILE A 226 -3.58 7.45 -21.10
N ILE A 227 -2.35 7.00 -20.90
CA ILE A 227 -2.02 5.59 -20.73
C ILE A 227 -1.55 5.38 -19.30
N ASP A 228 -2.22 4.49 -18.55
CA ASP A 228 -1.79 3.97 -17.24
C ASP A 228 -1.22 2.57 -17.50
N ALA A 229 0.10 2.43 -17.56
CA ALA A 229 0.75 1.24 -18.10
C ALA A 229 1.14 0.19 -17.05
N CYS A 230 0.84 0.42 -15.78
CA CYS A 230 0.93 -0.54 -14.68
C CYS A 230 -0.32 -0.38 -13.78
N ALA A 231 -1.50 -0.44 -14.40
CA ALA A 231 -2.75 0.03 -13.81
C ALA A 231 -3.23 -0.76 -12.60
N GLY A 232 -2.80 -2.02 -12.45
CA GLY A 232 -3.26 -2.89 -11.39
C GLY A 232 -4.78 -2.98 -11.35
N ALA A 233 -5.36 -2.85 -10.15
CA ALA A 233 -6.82 -2.82 -9.95
C ALA A 233 -7.45 -1.43 -10.19
N GLY A 234 -6.72 -0.47 -10.78
CA GLY A 234 -7.24 0.78 -11.32
C GLY A 234 -7.42 1.93 -10.33
N GLY A 235 -6.81 1.89 -9.16
CA GLY A 235 -6.98 2.98 -8.18
C GLY A 235 -6.63 4.36 -8.72
N LYS A 236 -5.52 4.48 -9.47
CA LYS A 236 -5.06 5.71 -10.11
C LYS A 236 -5.86 6.02 -11.40
N ALA A 237 -6.12 5.01 -12.23
CA ALA A 237 -6.94 5.18 -13.45
C ALA A 237 -8.34 5.74 -13.13
N LEU A 238 -9.01 5.25 -12.08
CA LEU A 238 -10.29 5.78 -11.61
C LEU A 238 -10.21 7.23 -11.14
N HIS A 239 -9.11 7.63 -10.51
CA HIS A 239 -8.91 9.00 -10.08
C HIS A 239 -8.68 9.92 -11.29
N ILE A 240 -7.85 9.49 -12.24
CA ILE A 240 -7.63 10.20 -13.51
C ILE A 240 -8.94 10.40 -14.26
N ALA A 241 -9.81 9.38 -14.34
CA ALA A 241 -11.12 9.49 -14.98
C ALA A 241 -12.01 10.55 -14.32
N ALA A 242 -11.98 10.64 -12.99
CA ALA A 242 -12.73 11.65 -12.24
C ALA A 242 -12.20 13.07 -12.54
N LEU A 243 -10.90 13.27 -12.53
CA LEU A 243 -10.27 14.56 -12.84
C LEU A 243 -10.54 14.99 -14.31
N MET A 244 -10.56 14.04 -15.25
CA MET A 244 -10.92 14.29 -16.64
C MET A 244 -12.42 14.49 -16.85
N LYS A 245 -13.26 14.37 -15.83
CA LYS A 245 -14.72 14.51 -15.92
C LYS A 245 -15.34 13.59 -16.99
N ASN A 246 -14.83 12.38 -17.13
CA ASN A 246 -15.21 11.41 -18.18
C ASN A 246 -15.08 11.95 -19.62
N LYS A 247 -14.14 12.85 -19.88
CA LYS A 247 -13.88 13.39 -21.23
C LYS A 247 -12.45 13.05 -21.66
N GLY A 248 -12.30 12.35 -22.81
CA GLY A 248 -11.02 11.88 -23.33
C GLY A 248 -10.94 10.36 -23.40
N ARG A 249 -9.75 9.81 -23.18
CA ARG A 249 -9.54 8.36 -23.22
C ARG A 249 -8.47 7.94 -22.22
N ILE A 250 -8.74 6.91 -21.43
CA ILE A 250 -7.74 6.26 -20.59
C ILE A 250 -7.57 4.81 -21.07
N LEU A 251 -6.34 4.46 -21.42
CA LEU A 251 -5.96 3.07 -21.70
C LEU A 251 -5.18 2.51 -20.52
N ALA A 252 -5.80 1.63 -19.76
CA ALA A 252 -5.22 0.97 -18.59
C ALA A 252 -4.61 -0.37 -19.01
N LEU A 253 -3.30 -0.51 -18.82
CA LEU A 253 -2.53 -1.69 -19.19
C LEU A 253 -1.99 -2.39 -17.93
N ASP A 254 -1.97 -3.71 -17.93
CA ASP A 254 -1.28 -4.51 -16.92
C ASP A 254 -0.88 -5.87 -17.52
N ILE A 255 0.15 -6.51 -16.96
CA ILE A 255 0.58 -7.87 -17.30
C ILE A 255 -0.29 -8.94 -16.63
N GLU A 256 -1.08 -8.57 -15.63
CA GLU A 256 -1.95 -9.47 -14.85
C GLU A 256 -3.43 -9.22 -15.20
N ASP A 257 -3.97 -10.01 -16.13
CA ASP A 257 -5.34 -9.86 -16.65
C ASP A 257 -6.41 -9.84 -15.55
N TYR A 258 -6.28 -10.66 -14.51
CA TYR A 258 -7.24 -10.68 -13.39
C TYR A 258 -7.37 -9.33 -12.65
N LYS A 259 -6.30 -8.53 -12.65
CA LYS A 259 -6.33 -7.16 -12.08
C LYS A 259 -7.16 -6.22 -12.96
N LEU A 260 -7.02 -6.36 -14.28
CA LEU A 260 -7.82 -5.60 -15.25
C LEU A 260 -9.31 -5.97 -15.16
N GLU A 261 -9.65 -7.23 -14.94
CA GLU A 261 -11.05 -7.63 -14.68
C GLU A 261 -11.60 -7.00 -13.39
N THR A 262 -10.77 -6.87 -12.36
CA THR A 262 -11.14 -6.13 -11.14
C THR A 262 -11.32 -4.64 -11.44
N LEU A 263 -10.44 -4.04 -12.25
CA LEU A 263 -10.55 -2.65 -12.70
C LEU A 263 -11.86 -2.41 -13.45
N LYS A 264 -12.24 -3.28 -14.41
CA LYS A 264 -13.52 -3.17 -15.15
C LYS A 264 -14.73 -3.10 -14.22
N LYS A 265 -14.77 -3.97 -13.19
CA LYS A 265 -15.84 -3.97 -12.19
C LYS A 265 -15.89 -2.66 -11.39
N ARG A 266 -14.72 -2.16 -10.99
CA ARG A 266 -14.59 -0.89 -10.26
C ARG A 266 -14.95 0.31 -11.13
N ALA A 267 -14.53 0.33 -12.41
CA ALA A 267 -14.86 1.38 -13.35
C ALA A 267 -16.37 1.51 -13.55
N ARG A 268 -17.08 0.39 -13.74
CA ARG A 268 -18.57 0.37 -13.81
C ARG A 268 -19.20 0.93 -12.54
N ARG A 269 -18.75 0.49 -11.35
CA ARG A 269 -19.27 0.99 -10.08
C ARG A 269 -19.03 2.49 -9.92
N ALA A 270 -17.87 2.98 -10.35
CA ALA A 270 -17.47 4.39 -10.26
C ALA A 270 -18.05 5.27 -11.39
N ALA A 271 -18.76 4.71 -12.37
CA ALA A 271 -19.17 5.40 -13.60
C ALA A 271 -17.99 6.04 -14.36
N ALA A 272 -16.86 5.38 -14.40
CA ALA A 272 -15.65 5.82 -15.12
C ALA A 272 -15.61 5.20 -16.52
N ASP A 273 -16.44 5.73 -17.44
CA ASP A 273 -16.76 5.11 -18.72
C ASP A 273 -15.65 5.23 -19.77
N LEU A 274 -14.71 6.16 -19.58
CA LEU A 274 -13.62 6.41 -20.54
C LEU A 274 -12.42 5.44 -20.35
N ILE A 275 -12.48 4.53 -19.39
CA ILE A 275 -11.40 3.58 -19.12
C ILE A 275 -11.54 2.34 -19.99
N GLU A 276 -10.60 2.15 -20.90
CA GLU A 276 -10.39 0.91 -21.64
C GLU A 276 -9.26 0.09 -20.98
N THR A 277 -9.45 -1.22 -20.88
CA THR A 277 -8.39 -2.11 -20.35
C THR A 277 -7.78 -2.91 -21.46
N ARG A 278 -6.46 -3.14 -21.39
CA ARG A 278 -5.76 -4.02 -22.34
C ARG A 278 -4.65 -4.78 -21.62
N TRP A 279 -4.72 -6.10 -21.69
CA TRP A 279 -3.70 -6.99 -21.18
C TRP A 279 -2.40 -6.89 -21.98
N ILE A 280 -1.26 -6.78 -21.29
CA ILE A 280 0.07 -6.82 -21.88
C ILE A 280 0.52 -8.29 -21.97
N GLU A 281 0.03 -8.97 -22.99
CA GLU A 281 0.44 -10.36 -23.27
C GLU A 281 1.91 -10.43 -23.71
N ASN A 282 2.36 -9.44 -24.48
CA ASN A 282 3.71 -9.35 -25.03
C ASN A 282 4.07 -7.90 -25.42
N ASN A 283 5.34 -7.68 -25.76
CA ASN A 283 5.86 -6.37 -26.14
C ASN A 283 5.25 -5.75 -27.41
N LYS A 284 4.52 -6.52 -28.23
CA LYS A 284 3.84 -5.96 -29.42
C LYS A 284 2.72 -4.98 -29.02
N VAL A 285 2.10 -5.19 -27.84
CA VAL A 285 1.09 -4.27 -27.33
C VAL A 285 1.70 -2.88 -27.11
N ILE A 286 2.87 -2.80 -26.49
CA ILE A 286 3.59 -1.55 -26.21
C ILE A 286 4.03 -0.87 -27.51
N LYS A 287 4.64 -1.62 -28.46
CA LYS A 287 5.08 -1.09 -29.77
C LYS A 287 3.95 -0.46 -30.57
N ARG A 288 2.73 -1.03 -30.51
CA ARG A 288 1.55 -0.47 -31.22
C ARG A 288 1.05 0.84 -30.61
N LEU A 289 1.49 1.19 -29.41
CA LEU A 289 1.09 2.40 -28.69
C LEU A 289 2.16 3.50 -28.76
N GLU A 290 3.22 3.29 -29.54
CA GLU A 290 4.29 4.29 -29.70
C GLU A 290 3.73 5.65 -30.14
N ASN A 291 4.17 6.73 -29.46
CA ASN A 291 3.74 8.11 -29.69
C ASN A 291 2.21 8.34 -29.64
N GLN A 292 1.51 7.65 -28.73
CA GLN A 292 0.06 7.76 -28.63
C GLN A 292 -0.45 8.45 -27.35
N ALA A 293 0.35 8.54 -26.32
CA ALA A 293 -0.06 9.13 -25.04
C ALA A 293 0.26 10.63 -24.97
N ASP A 294 -0.73 11.45 -24.65
CA ASP A 294 -0.49 12.83 -24.22
C ASP A 294 0.19 12.82 -22.85
N LYS A 295 -0.25 11.90 -21.97
CA LYS A 295 0.40 11.63 -20.69
C LYS A 295 0.47 10.13 -20.42
N LEU A 296 1.62 9.68 -19.94
CA LEU A 296 1.88 8.30 -19.54
C LEU A 296 2.10 8.23 -18.05
N LEU A 297 1.38 7.36 -17.36
CA LEU A 297 1.61 7.00 -15.97
C LEU A 297 2.32 5.64 -15.91
N LEU A 298 3.44 5.58 -15.20
CA LEU A 298 4.20 4.38 -14.89
C LEU A 298 4.27 4.20 -13.36
N ASP A 299 3.21 3.62 -12.76
CA ASP A 299 3.19 3.19 -11.35
C ASP A 299 3.85 1.82 -11.26
N VAL A 300 5.17 1.79 -11.32
CA VAL A 300 5.95 0.56 -11.54
C VAL A 300 5.97 -0.36 -10.32
N PRO A 301 6.11 -1.69 -10.52
CA PRO A 301 6.34 -2.61 -9.41
C PRO A 301 7.62 -2.23 -8.66
N CYS A 302 7.53 -2.17 -7.33
CA CYS A 302 8.61 -1.77 -6.44
C CYS A 302 8.59 -2.58 -5.14
N THR A 303 9.59 -2.38 -4.28
CA THR A 303 9.69 -3.08 -2.99
C THR A 303 8.50 -2.82 -2.08
N GLY A 304 7.81 -1.68 -2.23
CA GLY A 304 6.77 -1.24 -1.32
C GLY A 304 7.32 -0.78 0.03
N SER A 305 8.59 -0.39 0.09
CA SER A 305 9.24 0.06 1.32
C SER A 305 8.58 1.32 1.93
N GLY A 306 7.83 2.08 1.15
CA GLY A 306 7.06 3.24 1.61
C GLY A 306 5.68 2.90 2.19
N VAL A 307 5.18 1.67 2.04
CA VAL A 307 3.82 1.29 2.46
C VAL A 307 3.78 0.28 3.61
N LEU A 308 4.84 0.22 4.43
CA LEU A 308 4.95 -0.72 5.56
C LEU A 308 3.88 -0.48 6.65
N LYS A 309 3.27 0.70 6.68
CA LYS A 309 2.08 0.97 7.53
C LYS A 309 0.93 0.00 7.21
N ARG A 310 0.72 -0.30 5.92
CA ARG A 310 -0.36 -1.17 5.42
C ARG A 310 0.07 -2.62 5.31
N ASN A 311 1.28 -2.82 4.80
CA ASN A 311 1.85 -4.12 4.46
C ASN A 311 3.08 -4.40 5.32
N PRO A 312 2.94 -4.59 6.65
CA PRO A 312 4.09 -4.81 7.52
C PRO A 312 4.85 -6.10 7.22
N ASP A 313 4.24 -7.03 6.50
CA ASP A 313 4.85 -8.25 6.00
C ASP A 313 5.86 -8.00 4.87
N ALA A 314 5.74 -6.89 4.13
CA ALA A 314 6.64 -6.57 3.03
C ALA A 314 8.10 -6.47 3.50
N LYS A 315 8.36 -5.98 4.72
CA LYS A 315 9.71 -5.85 5.27
C LYS A 315 10.47 -7.18 5.37
N TYR A 316 9.78 -8.33 5.47
CA TYR A 316 10.39 -9.67 5.53
C TYR A 316 10.70 -10.25 4.15
N ARG A 317 10.34 -9.56 3.07
CA ARG A 317 10.63 -9.94 1.67
C ARG A 317 11.64 -9.02 1.00
N ILE A 318 11.92 -7.85 1.60
CA ILE A 318 12.87 -6.90 1.04
C ILE A 318 14.28 -7.36 1.36
N THR A 319 14.97 -7.84 0.33
CA THR A 319 16.36 -8.28 0.33
C THR A 319 17.14 -7.52 -0.74
N GLU A 320 18.48 -7.50 -0.67
CA GLU A 320 19.33 -6.88 -1.68
C GLU A 320 19.07 -7.48 -3.07
N LYS A 321 18.93 -8.81 -3.13
CA LYS A 321 18.58 -9.51 -4.36
C LYS A 321 17.23 -9.05 -4.91
N TYR A 322 16.20 -8.98 -4.07
CA TYR A 322 14.86 -8.56 -4.50
C TYR A 322 14.83 -7.11 -4.96
N LEU A 323 15.57 -6.23 -4.28
CA LEU A 323 15.72 -4.83 -4.68
C LEU A 323 16.39 -4.72 -6.06
N THR A 324 17.49 -5.47 -6.28
CA THR A 324 18.20 -5.51 -7.58
C THR A 324 17.28 -6.00 -8.71
N GLU A 325 16.58 -7.12 -8.51
CA GLU A 325 15.63 -7.65 -9.52
C GLU A 325 14.53 -6.65 -9.89
N LEU A 326 14.03 -5.90 -8.90
CA LEU A 326 13.02 -4.87 -9.13
C LEU A 326 13.56 -3.65 -9.85
N THR A 327 14.74 -3.16 -9.49
CA THR A 327 15.35 -1.99 -10.15
C THR A 327 15.69 -2.28 -11.61
N GLU A 328 16.15 -3.49 -11.94
CA GLU A 328 16.33 -3.93 -13.31
C GLU A 328 15.00 -3.95 -14.09
N LYS A 329 13.95 -4.52 -13.49
CA LYS A 329 12.61 -4.54 -14.08
C LYS A 329 12.04 -3.14 -14.30
N GLN A 330 12.22 -2.23 -13.33
CA GLN A 330 11.81 -0.83 -13.43
C GLN A 330 12.53 -0.14 -14.58
N HIS A 331 13.85 -0.35 -14.72
CA HIS A 331 14.63 0.20 -15.83
C HIS A 331 14.10 -0.28 -17.19
N VAL A 332 13.79 -1.57 -17.33
CA VAL A 332 13.22 -2.14 -18.55
C VAL A 332 11.84 -1.55 -18.87
N ILE A 333 10.97 -1.42 -17.86
CA ILE A 333 9.65 -0.80 -18.02
C ILE A 333 9.79 0.65 -18.46
N LEU A 334 10.57 1.45 -17.73
CA LEU A 334 10.75 2.87 -18.03
C LEU A 334 11.28 3.08 -19.44
N THR A 335 12.33 2.33 -19.85
CA THR A 335 12.93 2.43 -21.19
C THR A 335 11.98 2.01 -22.31
N ASN A 336 11.21 0.94 -22.13
CA ASN A 336 10.35 0.45 -23.19
C ASN A 336 9.02 1.18 -23.29
N TYR A 337 8.44 1.54 -22.13
CA TYR A 337 7.09 2.11 -22.10
C TYR A 337 7.10 3.63 -22.33
N SER A 338 8.22 4.32 -22.06
CA SER A 338 8.38 5.75 -22.38
C SER A 338 8.12 6.07 -23.85
N LYS A 339 8.36 5.10 -24.76
CA LYS A 339 8.10 5.22 -26.20
C LYS A 339 6.63 5.50 -26.53
N MET A 340 5.71 5.18 -25.62
CA MET A 340 4.28 5.47 -25.82
C MET A 340 3.95 6.96 -25.73
N VAL A 341 4.83 7.77 -25.14
CA VAL A 341 4.63 9.22 -25.00
C VAL A 341 4.83 9.90 -26.36
N LYS A 342 3.90 10.79 -26.74
CA LYS A 342 4.02 11.65 -27.93
C LYS A 342 5.17 12.66 -27.75
N PRO A 343 5.77 13.17 -28.84
CA PRO A 343 6.58 14.39 -28.77
C PRO A 343 5.80 15.50 -28.03
N GLY A 344 6.43 16.23 -27.14
CA GLY A 344 5.82 17.24 -26.24
C GLY A 344 4.99 16.68 -25.08
N GLY A 345 4.70 15.37 -25.05
CA GLY A 345 3.90 14.71 -24.01
C GLY A 345 4.66 14.50 -22.70
N LEU A 346 3.93 14.12 -21.65
CA LEU A 346 4.47 13.94 -20.30
C LEU A 346 4.51 12.45 -19.91
N LEU A 347 5.56 12.09 -19.16
CA LEU A 347 5.70 10.83 -18.46
C LEU A 347 5.75 11.10 -16.97
N VAL A 348 4.92 10.39 -16.19
CA VAL A 348 4.99 10.41 -14.74
C VAL A 348 5.38 9.01 -14.26
N TYR A 349 6.58 8.92 -13.65
CA TYR A 349 7.11 7.71 -13.04
C TYR A 349 6.81 7.72 -11.56
N VAL A 350 6.35 6.58 -11.02
CA VAL A 350 5.90 6.49 -9.64
C VAL A 350 6.35 5.17 -9.01
N THR A 351 6.77 5.25 -7.75
CA THR A 351 6.93 4.09 -6.87
C THR A 351 6.29 4.35 -5.51
N CYS A 352 5.89 3.31 -4.82
CA CYS A 352 5.61 3.35 -3.39
C CYS A 352 6.83 2.89 -2.57
N SER A 353 8.01 3.31 -2.97
CA SER A 353 9.30 3.04 -2.32
C SER A 353 9.92 4.32 -1.78
N ILE A 354 10.70 4.18 -0.70
CA ILE A 354 11.53 5.26 -0.14
C ILE A 354 13.01 5.10 -0.51
N PHE A 355 13.37 4.09 -1.29
CA PHE A 355 14.77 3.82 -1.68
C PHE A 355 15.16 4.56 -2.95
N TYR A 356 16.31 5.27 -2.93
CA TYR A 356 16.80 6.04 -4.07
C TYR A 356 17.07 5.19 -5.30
N GLN A 357 17.46 3.91 -5.11
CA GLN A 357 17.73 2.96 -6.20
C GLN A 357 16.48 2.71 -7.07
N GLU A 358 15.27 2.75 -6.47
CA GLU A 358 14.00 2.59 -7.17
C GLU A 358 13.43 3.92 -7.69
N ASN A 359 14.00 5.05 -7.25
CA ASN A 359 13.47 6.39 -7.41
C ASN A 359 14.39 7.25 -8.29
N GLN A 360 15.16 8.18 -7.68
CA GLN A 360 16.01 9.13 -8.39
C GLN A 360 17.06 8.45 -9.27
N ASP A 361 17.62 7.32 -8.83
CA ASP A 361 18.64 6.61 -9.60
C ASP A 361 18.08 6.04 -10.91
N GLN A 362 16.82 5.59 -10.91
CA GLN A 362 16.13 5.17 -12.14
C GLN A 362 15.96 6.33 -13.11
N ILE A 363 15.53 7.48 -12.64
CA ILE A 363 15.32 8.68 -13.45
C ILE A 363 16.66 9.19 -14.02
N ASN A 364 17.70 9.29 -13.19
CA ASN A 364 19.01 9.74 -13.61
C ASN A 364 19.60 8.80 -14.67
N THR A 365 19.53 7.49 -14.44
CA THR A 365 20.00 6.46 -15.40
C THR A 365 19.22 6.51 -16.71
N PHE A 366 17.92 6.71 -16.66
CA PHE A 366 17.07 6.83 -17.83
C PHE A 366 17.43 8.06 -18.65
N LEU A 367 17.52 9.24 -18.03
CA LEU A 367 17.85 10.51 -18.72
C LEU A 367 19.23 10.52 -19.35
N ALA A 368 20.21 9.87 -18.71
CA ALA A 368 21.57 9.74 -19.25
C ALA A 368 21.61 8.96 -20.59
N LYS A 369 20.62 8.07 -20.82
CA LYS A 369 20.54 7.22 -22.02
C LYS A 369 19.47 7.65 -23.03
N ASN A 370 18.57 8.57 -22.65
CA ASN A 370 17.41 8.97 -23.47
C ASN A 370 17.36 10.50 -23.55
N SER A 371 18.17 11.06 -24.46
CA SER A 371 18.33 12.50 -24.67
C SER A 371 17.07 13.19 -25.21
N ASP A 372 16.10 12.41 -25.70
CA ASP A 372 14.79 12.86 -26.15
C ASP A 372 13.81 13.16 -24.97
N PHE A 373 14.21 12.88 -23.73
CA PHE A 373 13.49 13.30 -22.55
C PHE A 373 14.22 14.39 -21.78
N GLU A 374 13.44 15.25 -21.12
CA GLU A 374 13.93 16.24 -20.16
C GLU A 374 13.25 16.04 -18.81
N PHE A 375 13.99 16.28 -17.74
CA PHE A 375 13.48 16.31 -16.37
C PHE A 375 12.68 17.59 -16.15
N ILE A 376 11.50 17.47 -15.58
CA ILE A 376 10.67 18.63 -15.19
C ILE A 376 10.76 18.83 -13.69
N ASP A 377 10.42 17.79 -12.90
CA ASP A 377 10.24 17.91 -11.46
C ASP A 377 10.12 16.52 -10.82
N ASP A 378 10.45 16.40 -9.55
CA ASP A 378 10.13 15.22 -8.74
C ASP A 378 9.65 15.57 -7.34
N LYS A 379 9.05 14.60 -6.68
CA LYS A 379 8.54 14.75 -5.32
C LYS A 379 8.71 13.46 -4.53
N ASN A 380 9.35 13.57 -3.36
CA ASN A 380 9.34 12.53 -2.34
C ASN A 380 8.23 12.83 -1.33
N LEU A 381 7.32 11.90 -1.13
CA LEU A 381 6.33 11.95 -0.07
C LEU A 381 6.84 11.06 1.07
N TRP A 382 7.53 11.67 2.02
CA TRP A 382 8.11 10.96 3.15
C TRP A 382 7.04 10.64 4.19
N PRO A 383 6.94 9.37 4.66
CA PRO A 383 5.97 8.99 5.69
C PRO A 383 6.04 9.83 6.97
N SER A 384 7.25 10.25 7.38
CA SER A 384 7.47 11.06 8.57
C SER A 384 6.96 12.50 8.45
N GLU A 385 7.02 13.08 7.25
CA GLU A 385 6.62 14.45 6.97
C GLU A 385 5.14 14.54 6.54
N PHE A 386 4.73 13.60 5.71
CA PHE A 386 3.41 13.61 5.08
C PHE A 386 2.33 12.89 5.90
N GLY A 387 2.75 11.95 6.79
CA GLY A 387 1.86 11.20 7.68
C GLY A 387 1.12 10.02 7.05
N PHE A 388 1.23 9.83 5.73
CA PHE A 388 0.61 8.78 4.94
C PHE A 388 1.65 7.80 4.42
N ASP A 389 1.34 7.05 3.36
CA ASP A 389 2.29 6.14 2.72
C ASP A 389 3.44 6.93 2.05
N GLY A 390 4.61 6.29 1.93
CA GLY A 390 5.75 6.85 1.23
C GLY A 390 5.65 6.64 -0.27
N PHE A 391 5.87 7.70 -1.04
CA PHE A 391 5.86 7.66 -2.51
C PHE A 391 6.98 8.52 -3.08
N TYR A 392 7.45 8.11 -4.25
CA TYR A 392 8.24 8.94 -5.15
C TYR A 392 7.48 9.15 -6.45
N ILE A 393 7.49 10.37 -6.96
CA ILE A 393 6.81 10.75 -8.20
C ILE A 393 7.76 11.64 -8.97
N ALA A 394 8.10 11.28 -10.21
CA ALA A 394 8.90 12.11 -11.11
C ALA A 394 8.14 12.42 -12.41
N LYS A 395 8.30 13.63 -12.91
CA LYS A 395 7.68 14.11 -14.15
C LYS A 395 8.76 14.42 -15.18
N LEU A 396 8.64 13.80 -16.34
CA LEU A 396 9.52 13.99 -17.49
C LEU A 396 8.68 14.47 -18.67
N ARG A 397 9.31 15.22 -19.59
CA ARG A 397 8.70 15.61 -20.86
C ARG A 397 9.49 14.99 -22.01
N LYS A 398 8.79 14.43 -22.98
CA LYS A 398 9.40 14.06 -24.26
C LYS A 398 9.56 15.33 -25.09
N LYS A 399 10.77 15.58 -25.60
CA LYS A 399 11.06 16.72 -26.48
C LYS A 399 10.29 16.58 -27.79
N ASN A 400 10.08 17.72 -28.49
CA ASN A 400 9.42 17.75 -29.79
C ASN A 400 10.30 17.18 -30.90
#